data_f7514301ffb65535baee806e4d127715
#
_entry.id   f7514301ffb65535baee806e4d127715
#
_cell.length_a   1.000
_cell.length_b   1.000
_cell.length_c   1.000
_cell.angle_alpha   90.00
_cell.angle_beta   90.00
_cell.angle_gamma   90.00
#
_symmetry.space_group_name_H-M   'P 1'
#
loop_
_entity.id
_entity.type
_entity.pdbx_description
1 polymer ?
#
loop_
_entity_poly.entity_id
_entity_poly.type
_entity_poly.pdbx_seq_one_letter_code
_entity_poly.pdbx_strand_id
1 'polypeptide(L)'
;MLAKIHQLVDGYYFDGVHLSGRTHGQKVYVDRMMEEMVFFLFLSAALVLVFLFLTFRSVWGMLVPMSVMIMACIWLLGGMAWLDEPINILLVTLPTILFVVAMADVIYIVSRYLQGLREGLNKVEATKITYKEIAFPAFLTSITTAIGFGSLYFVKVIPIQVFGIVAGIGTLIAYFFTMFLLPILFLLLPTPKYIHQQAEAPYWRKFLSFLFQFLIRRRT
;
A
#
# COMPACT_ATOMS: atom_id res chain seq x y z
N MET A 1 1.32 -37.24 -0.11
CA MET A 1 1.57 -38.08 -1.29
C MET A 1 3.00 -37.89 -1.81
N LEU A 2 3.49 -36.69 -2.06
CA LEU A 2 4.86 -36.38 -2.49
C LEU A 2 5.94 -36.92 -1.54
N ALA A 3 5.78 -36.77 -0.22
CA ALA A 3 6.73 -37.29 0.76
C ALA A 3 6.91 -38.81 0.72
N LYS A 4 5.84 -39.56 0.41
CA LYS A 4 5.93 -41.03 0.21
C LYS A 4 6.67 -41.39 -1.08
N ILE A 5 6.57 -40.59 -2.13
CA ILE A 5 7.30 -40.82 -3.40
C ILE A 5 8.79 -40.55 -3.18
N HIS A 6 9.17 -39.49 -2.46
CA HIS A 6 10.59 -39.26 -2.09
C HIS A 6 11.16 -40.40 -1.26
N GLN A 7 10.43 -40.92 -0.26
CA GLN A 7 10.88 -42.05 0.54
C GLN A 7 11.07 -43.34 -0.28
N LEU A 8 10.24 -43.56 -1.30
CA LEU A 8 10.37 -44.73 -2.19
C LEU A 8 11.55 -44.58 -3.14
N VAL A 9 11.83 -43.37 -3.62
CA VAL A 9 12.90 -43.07 -4.56
C VAL A 9 14.27 -43.08 -3.89
N ASP A 10 14.35 -42.60 -2.64
CA ASP A 10 15.58 -42.60 -1.83
C ASP A 10 16.09 -44.02 -1.53
N GLY A 11 15.24 -45.05 -1.70
CA GLY A 11 15.63 -46.46 -1.59
C GLY A 11 16.28 -47.08 -2.85
N TYR A 12 16.34 -46.34 -3.95
CA TYR A 12 16.92 -46.80 -5.20
C TYR A 12 18.02 -45.88 -5.69
N TYR A 13 19.13 -46.44 -6.20
CA TYR A 13 20.22 -45.65 -6.79
C TYR A 13 19.85 -45.21 -8.22
N PHE A 14 19.46 -43.94 -8.35
CA PHE A 14 19.26 -43.29 -9.64
C PHE A 14 20.25 -42.12 -9.81
N ASP A 15 20.82 -41.94 -10.98
CA ASP A 15 21.73 -40.83 -11.31
C ASP A 15 21.06 -39.47 -11.31
N GLY A 16 19.71 -39.41 -11.32
CA GLY A 16 18.90 -38.23 -11.20
C GLY A 16 17.42 -38.58 -11.23
N VAL A 17 16.65 -37.99 -10.29
CA VAL A 17 15.21 -38.18 -10.23
C VAL A 17 14.53 -36.87 -10.58
N HIS A 18 13.85 -36.83 -11.72
CA HIS A 18 13.07 -35.70 -12.17
C HIS A 18 11.58 -35.98 -11.96
N LEU A 19 11.00 -35.40 -10.92
CA LEU A 19 9.56 -35.47 -10.66
C LEU A 19 8.85 -34.45 -11.57
N SER A 20 8.02 -34.99 -12.46
CA SER A 20 7.18 -34.18 -13.34
C SER A 20 5.72 -34.56 -13.12
N GLY A 21 4.87 -33.57 -13.03
CA GLY A 21 3.43 -33.76 -12.86
C GLY A 21 2.72 -32.48 -12.43
N ARG A 22 1.41 -32.40 -12.69
CA ARG A 22 0.59 -31.20 -12.38
C ARG A 22 0.71 -30.77 -10.92
N THR A 23 0.67 -31.70 -9.98
CA THR A 23 0.73 -31.42 -8.54
C THR A 23 2.11 -30.94 -8.09
N HIS A 24 3.19 -31.49 -8.65
CA HIS A 24 4.55 -31.04 -8.34
C HIS A 24 4.82 -29.65 -8.93
N GLY A 25 4.47 -29.44 -10.20
CA GLY A 25 4.60 -28.14 -10.84
C GLY A 25 3.79 -27.06 -10.15
N GLN A 26 2.57 -27.38 -9.71
CA GLN A 26 1.72 -26.44 -8.98
C GLN A 26 2.30 -26.06 -7.61
N LYS A 27 2.91 -27.01 -6.88
CA LYS A 27 3.56 -26.71 -5.60
C LYS A 27 4.78 -25.81 -5.80
N VAL A 28 5.70 -26.18 -6.69
CA VAL A 28 6.88 -25.36 -6.99
C VAL A 28 6.49 -23.95 -7.43
N TYR A 29 5.43 -23.84 -8.22
CA TYR A 29 4.91 -22.57 -8.70
C TYR A 29 4.38 -21.72 -7.54
N VAL A 30 3.57 -22.27 -6.63
CA VAL A 30 3.04 -21.55 -5.46
C VAL A 30 4.17 -21.12 -4.52
N ASP A 31 5.15 -22.00 -4.26
CA ASP A 31 6.28 -21.69 -3.40
C ASP A 31 7.09 -20.50 -3.97
N ARG A 32 7.36 -20.50 -5.28
CA ARG A 32 8.03 -19.37 -5.97
C ARG A 32 7.24 -18.08 -5.90
N MET A 33 5.93 -18.17 -6.08
CA MET A 33 5.07 -17.00 -5.99
C MET A 33 5.03 -16.39 -4.59
N MET A 34 5.06 -17.23 -3.56
CA MET A 34 5.15 -16.75 -2.18
C MET A 34 6.47 -16.01 -1.91
N GLU A 35 7.60 -16.54 -2.40
CA GLU A 35 8.90 -15.85 -2.31
C GLU A 35 8.86 -14.50 -3.04
N GLU A 36 8.31 -14.47 -4.26
CA GLU A 36 8.17 -13.24 -5.04
C GLU A 36 7.24 -12.23 -4.36
N MET A 37 6.12 -12.67 -3.78
CA MET A 37 5.22 -11.79 -3.02
C MET A 37 5.96 -11.09 -1.88
N VAL A 38 6.68 -11.84 -1.08
CA VAL A 38 7.44 -11.31 0.05
C VAL A 38 8.50 -10.31 -0.45
N PHE A 39 9.22 -10.67 -1.52
CA PHE A 39 10.22 -9.81 -2.13
C PHE A 39 9.60 -8.47 -2.62
N PHE A 40 8.52 -8.52 -3.39
CA PHE A 40 7.87 -7.31 -3.91
C PHE A 40 7.21 -6.49 -2.81
N LEU A 41 6.68 -7.13 -1.76
CA LEU A 41 6.15 -6.41 -0.61
C LEU A 41 7.26 -5.62 0.12
N PHE A 42 8.40 -6.25 0.37
CA PHE A 42 9.54 -5.55 0.98
C PHE A 42 10.12 -4.47 0.06
N LEU A 43 10.21 -4.73 -1.24
CA LEU A 43 10.68 -3.75 -2.21
C LEU A 43 9.76 -2.53 -2.27
N SER A 44 8.44 -2.74 -2.32
CA SER A 44 7.47 -1.64 -2.33
C SER A 44 7.50 -0.86 -1.02
N ALA A 45 7.60 -1.55 0.13
CA ALA A 45 7.75 -0.90 1.43
C ALA A 45 9.04 -0.07 1.50
N ALA A 46 10.17 -0.59 1.01
CA ALA A 46 11.42 0.13 0.96
C ALA A 46 11.35 1.38 0.08
N LEU A 47 10.77 1.27 -1.12
CA LEU A 47 10.57 2.42 -2.02
C LEU A 47 9.70 3.50 -1.37
N VAL A 48 8.61 3.10 -0.72
CA VAL A 48 7.74 4.04 -0.02
C VAL A 48 8.45 4.66 1.18
N LEU A 49 9.23 3.89 1.95
CA LEU A 49 10.05 4.44 3.04
C LEU A 49 11.04 5.49 2.55
N VAL A 50 11.73 5.22 1.44
CA VAL A 50 12.64 6.20 0.81
C VAL A 50 11.87 7.46 0.40
N PHE A 51 10.72 7.29 -0.23
CA PHE A 51 9.87 8.42 -0.64
C PHE A 51 9.38 9.23 0.56
N LEU A 52 8.90 8.58 1.62
CA LEU A 52 8.47 9.23 2.86
C LEU A 52 9.62 9.97 3.53
N PHE A 53 10.81 9.35 3.56
CA PHE A 53 12.00 9.98 4.12
C PHE A 53 12.39 11.25 3.35
N LEU A 54 12.39 11.20 2.02
CA LEU A 54 12.65 12.35 1.17
C LEU A 54 11.59 13.45 1.33
N THR A 55 10.33 13.05 1.48
CA THR A 55 9.19 13.98 1.60
C THR A 55 9.13 14.64 2.97
N PHE A 56 9.19 13.87 4.03
CA PHE A 56 8.96 14.37 5.38
C PHE A 56 10.25 14.66 6.17
N ARG A 57 11.36 14.07 5.77
CA ARG A 57 12.69 14.21 6.42
C ARG A 57 12.62 14.03 7.94
N SER A 58 11.69 13.20 8.41
CA SER A 58 11.40 12.99 9.82
C SER A 58 11.01 11.54 10.05
N VAL A 59 11.57 10.94 11.10
CA VAL A 59 11.22 9.57 11.52
C VAL A 59 9.72 9.47 11.86
N TRP A 60 9.15 10.51 12.44
CA TRP A 60 7.72 10.60 12.73
C TRP A 60 6.88 10.51 11.44
N GLY A 61 7.24 11.30 10.42
CA GLY A 61 6.57 11.30 9.12
C GLY A 61 6.71 9.99 8.33
N MET A 62 7.65 9.12 8.72
CA MET A 62 7.83 7.77 8.19
C MET A 62 7.00 6.73 8.95
N LEU A 63 7.13 6.73 10.29
CA LEU A 63 6.53 5.68 11.14
C LEU A 63 5.02 5.74 11.17
N VAL A 64 4.44 6.95 11.21
CA VAL A 64 2.98 7.12 11.26
C VAL A 64 2.28 6.54 10.03
N PRO A 65 2.63 6.91 8.79
CA PRO A 65 2.06 6.29 7.61
C PRO A 65 2.28 4.78 7.54
N MET A 66 3.50 4.32 7.85
CA MET A 66 3.84 2.89 7.79
C MET A 66 3.02 2.05 8.77
N SER A 67 2.78 2.52 9.99
CA SER A 67 1.98 1.78 10.97
C SER A 67 0.54 1.55 10.51
N VAL A 68 -0.07 2.54 9.85
CA VAL A 68 -1.42 2.43 9.28
C VAL A 68 -1.44 1.40 8.16
N MET A 69 -0.45 1.44 7.28
CA MET A 69 -0.37 0.53 6.14
C MET A 69 -0.11 -0.91 6.55
N ILE A 70 0.79 -1.14 7.52
CA ILE A 70 1.04 -2.48 8.07
C ILE A 70 -0.25 -3.05 8.66
N MET A 71 -1.00 -2.23 9.42
CA MET A 71 -2.27 -2.67 10.02
C MET A 71 -3.30 -3.02 8.95
N ALA A 72 -3.44 -2.21 7.91
CA ALA A 72 -4.35 -2.49 6.79
C ALA A 72 -3.97 -3.78 6.06
N CYS A 73 -2.68 -4.02 5.80
CA CYS A 73 -2.20 -5.27 5.18
C CYS A 73 -2.46 -6.50 6.06
N ILE A 74 -2.22 -6.40 7.38
CA ILE A 74 -2.50 -7.51 8.31
C ILE A 74 -4.00 -7.87 8.29
N TRP A 75 -4.87 -6.88 8.30
CA TRP A 75 -6.32 -7.10 8.26
C TRP A 75 -6.78 -7.68 6.92
N LEU A 76 -6.19 -7.24 5.81
CA LEU A 76 -6.50 -7.80 4.50
C LEU A 76 -6.09 -9.27 4.43
N LEU A 77 -4.84 -9.59 4.76
CA LEU A 77 -4.31 -10.96 4.71
C LEU A 77 -5.03 -11.87 5.72
N GLY A 78 -5.32 -11.36 6.92
CA GLY A 78 -6.09 -12.06 7.93
C GLY A 78 -7.53 -12.33 7.48
N GLY A 79 -8.18 -11.38 6.82
CA GLY A 79 -9.50 -11.54 6.23
C GLY A 79 -9.54 -12.59 5.12
N MET A 80 -8.53 -12.60 4.25
CA MET A 80 -8.39 -13.64 3.22
C MET A 80 -8.21 -15.03 3.82
N ALA A 81 -7.35 -15.15 4.85
CA ALA A 81 -7.13 -16.41 5.55
C ALA A 81 -8.39 -16.91 6.27
N TRP A 82 -9.21 -16.02 6.80
CA TRP A 82 -10.46 -16.38 7.48
C TRP A 82 -11.56 -16.85 6.51
N LEU A 83 -11.55 -16.35 5.28
CA LEU A 83 -12.50 -16.74 4.23
C LEU A 83 -12.08 -18.01 3.47
N ASP A 84 -10.99 -18.67 3.87
CA ASP A 84 -10.41 -19.84 3.18
C ASP A 84 -10.19 -19.64 1.67
N GLU A 85 -10.01 -18.39 1.24
CA GLU A 85 -9.78 -18.08 -0.17
C GLU A 85 -8.40 -18.59 -0.62
N PRO A 86 -8.35 -19.46 -1.62
CA PRO A 86 -7.07 -20.00 -2.09
C PRO A 86 -6.23 -18.90 -2.71
N ILE A 87 -4.99 -18.78 -2.24
CA ILE A 87 -4.04 -17.81 -2.79
C ILE A 87 -3.75 -18.19 -4.24
N ASN A 88 -4.20 -17.34 -5.16
CA ASN A 88 -3.90 -17.45 -6.58
C ASN A 88 -2.84 -16.40 -6.97
N ILE A 89 -2.32 -16.52 -8.20
CA ILE A 89 -1.25 -15.65 -8.74
C ILE A 89 -1.56 -14.15 -8.56
N LEU A 90 -2.80 -13.76 -8.81
CA LEU A 90 -3.20 -12.36 -8.76
C LEU A 90 -3.29 -11.86 -7.32
N LEU A 91 -3.79 -12.69 -6.40
CA LEU A 91 -3.90 -12.35 -4.98
C LEU A 91 -2.54 -12.16 -4.31
N VAL A 92 -1.49 -12.81 -4.80
CA VAL A 92 -0.11 -12.62 -4.34
C VAL A 92 0.37 -11.17 -4.50
N THR A 93 -0.04 -10.47 -5.57
CA THR A 93 0.36 -9.08 -5.83
C THR A 93 -0.48 -8.05 -5.06
N LEU A 94 -1.61 -8.47 -4.49
CA LEU A 94 -2.61 -7.59 -3.91
C LEU A 94 -2.09 -6.75 -2.73
N PRO A 95 -1.32 -7.30 -1.75
CA PRO A 95 -0.77 -6.50 -0.67
C PRO A 95 0.13 -5.36 -1.17
N THR A 96 0.93 -5.60 -2.22
CA THR A 96 1.79 -4.59 -2.83
C THR A 96 0.99 -3.48 -3.49
N ILE A 97 -0.04 -3.84 -4.26
CA ILE A 97 -0.92 -2.87 -4.93
C ILE A 97 -1.67 -2.03 -3.89
N LEU A 98 -2.26 -2.69 -2.88
CA LEU A 98 -2.99 -2.00 -1.82
C LEU A 98 -2.08 -1.05 -1.04
N PHE A 99 -0.85 -1.48 -0.75
CA PHE A 99 0.14 -0.66 -0.07
C PHE A 99 0.42 0.64 -0.83
N VAL A 100 0.64 0.56 -2.14
CA VAL A 100 0.92 1.74 -2.98
C VAL A 100 -0.30 2.65 -3.10
N VAL A 101 -1.48 2.08 -3.36
CA VAL A 101 -2.73 2.85 -3.56
C VAL A 101 -3.11 3.59 -2.27
N ALA A 102 -3.15 2.90 -1.15
CA ALA A 102 -3.57 3.51 0.11
C ALA A 102 -2.54 4.49 0.67
N MET A 103 -1.24 4.31 0.33
CA MET A 103 -0.21 5.24 0.78
C MET A 103 -0.40 6.65 0.23
N ALA A 104 -0.97 6.80 -0.97
CA ALA A 104 -1.25 8.11 -1.54
C ALA A 104 -2.19 8.93 -0.65
N ASP A 105 -3.28 8.33 -0.16
CA ASP A 105 -4.24 8.97 0.74
C ASP A 105 -3.59 9.32 2.09
N VAL A 106 -2.80 8.39 2.65
CA VAL A 106 -2.09 8.60 3.93
C VAL A 106 -1.11 9.77 3.83
N ILE A 107 -0.31 9.83 2.76
CA ILE A 107 0.65 10.92 2.53
C ILE A 107 -0.08 12.26 2.44
N TYR A 108 -1.21 12.31 1.75
CA TYR A 108 -1.98 13.53 1.59
C TYR A 108 -2.53 14.04 2.93
N ILE A 109 -3.09 13.15 3.76
CA ILE A 109 -3.60 13.48 5.09
C ILE A 109 -2.47 13.96 6.01
N VAL A 110 -1.35 13.24 6.05
CA VAL A 110 -0.18 13.61 6.87
C VAL A 110 0.40 14.95 6.44
N SER A 111 0.52 15.19 5.12
CA SER A 111 1.01 16.45 4.59
C SER A 111 0.15 17.63 5.00
N ARG A 112 -1.17 17.48 4.91
CA ARG A 112 -2.12 18.53 5.31
C ARG A 112 -2.11 18.81 6.82
N TYR A 113 -2.02 17.75 7.62
CA TYR A 113 -1.85 17.86 9.07
C TYR A 113 -0.58 18.64 9.44
N LEU A 114 0.56 18.27 8.85
CA LEU A 114 1.82 18.97 9.08
C LEU A 114 1.78 20.43 8.62
N GLN A 115 1.05 20.70 7.53
CA GLN A 115 0.82 22.08 7.09
C GLN A 115 0.05 22.87 8.14
N GLY A 116 -1.03 22.34 8.69
CA GLY A 116 -1.78 23.00 9.76
C GLY A 116 -0.93 23.32 10.99
N LEU A 117 -0.06 22.38 11.39
CA LEU A 117 0.89 22.62 12.48
C LEU A 117 1.91 23.73 12.16
N ARG A 118 2.34 23.87 10.89
CA ARG A 118 3.24 24.97 10.46
C ARG A 118 2.54 26.33 10.48
N GLU A 119 1.24 26.35 10.21
CA GLU A 119 0.39 27.53 10.29
C GLU A 119 0.13 27.97 11.74
N GLY A 120 0.67 27.23 12.74
CA GLY A 120 0.56 27.55 14.16
C GLY A 120 -0.68 26.97 14.86
N LEU A 121 -1.42 26.09 14.18
CA LEU A 121 -2.57 25.41 14.76
C LEU A 121 -2.11 24.39 15.83
N ASN A 122 -2.94 24.21 16.86
CA ASN A 122 -2.70 23.13 17.80
C ASN A 122 -3.06 21.76 17.18
N LYS A 123 -2.62 20.64 17.81
CA LYS A 123 -2.85 19.28 17.29
C LYS A 123 -4.31 18.97 16.96
N VAL A 124 -5.22 19.39 17.85
CA VAL A 124 -6.65 19.09 17.72
C VAL A 124 -7.25 19.87 16.56
N GLU A 125 -6.93 21.14 16.45
CA GLU A 125 -7.39 22.01 15.36
C GLU A 125 -6.83 21.56 14.01
N ALA A 126 -5.51 21.27 13.93
CA ALA A 126 -4.88 20.79 12.73
C ALA A 126 -5.52 19.46 12.25
N THR A 127 -5.79 18.52 13.18
CA THR A 127 -6.49 17.28 12.87
C THR A 127 -7.90 17.54 12.38
N LYS A 128 -8.68 18.38 13.10
CA LYS A 128 -10.07 18.68 12.72
C LYS A 128 -10.19 19.30 11.33
N ILE A 129 -9.32 20.26 11.01
CA ILE A 129 -9.30 20.92 9.70
C ILE A 129 -8.90 19.92 8.61
N THR A 130 -7.83 19.14 8.84
CA THR A 130 -7.38 18.12 7.91
C THR A 130 -8.51 17.15 7.54
N TYR A 131 -9.22 16.64 8.54
CA TYR A 131 -10.31 15.70 8.30
C TYR A 131 -11.51 16.34 7.62
N LYS A 132 -11.86 17.57 7.99
CA LYS A 132 -12.95 18.32 7.34
C LYS A 132 -12.69 18.51 5.84
N GLU A 133 -11.44 18.74 5.45
CA GLU A 133 -11.07 19.01 4.06
C GLU A 133 -10.81 17.73 3.25
N ILE A 134 -10.24 16.69 3.87
CA ILE A 134 -9.72 15.54 3.13
C ILE A 134 -10.60 14.29 3.24
N ALA A 135 -11.36 14.10 4.32
CA ALA A 135 -12.10 12.87 4.54
C ALA A 135 -13.06 12.54 3.38
N PHE A 136 -13.79 13.52 2.89
CA PHE A 136 -14.73 13.32 1.79
C PHE A 136 -14.04 13.07 0.43
N PRO A 137 -13.05 13.85 -0.01
CA PRO A 137 -12.27 13.52 -1.21
C PRO A 137 -11.61 12.15 -1.14
N ALA A 138 -10.99 11.78 -0.02
CA ALA A 138 -10.37 10.46 0.15
C ALA A 138 -11.40 9.32 0.14
N PHE A 139 -12.60 9.53 0.68
CA PHE A 139 -13.70 8.57 0.55
C PHE A 139 -14.10 8.37 -0.92
N LEU A 140 -14.20 9.46 -1.67
CA LEU A 140 -14.58 9.40 -3.07
C LEU A 140 -13.53 8.67 -3.92
N THR A 141 -12.25 8.93 -3.70
CA THR A 141 -11.16 8.20 -4.37
C THR A 141 -11.16 6.72 -4.02
N SER A 142 -11.33 6.37 -2.76
CA SER A 142 -11.36 4.98 -2.31
C SER A 142 -12.57 4.23 -2.87
N ILE A 143 -13.74 4.86 -2.92
CA ILE A 143 -14.95 4.25 -3.49
C ILE A 143 -14.81 4.06 -5.01
N THR A 144 -14.30 5.05 -5.72
CA THR A 144 -14.10 4.94 -7.19
C THR A 144 -13.07 3.86 -7.51
N THR A 145 -12.02 3.74 -6.73
CA THR A 145 -11.01 2.67 -6.85
C THR A 145 -11.63 1.30 -6.56
N ALA A 146 -12.42 1.19 -5.49
CA ALA A 146 -13.12 -0.04 -5.15
C ALA A 146 -14.10 -0.49 -6.23
N ILE A 147 -14.85 0.45 -6.84
CA ILE A 147 -15.72 0.18 -7.98
C ILE A 147 -14.89 -0.24 -9.20
N GLY A 148 -13.75 0.42 -9.44
CA GLY A 148 -12.83 0.05 -10.51
C GLY A 148 -12.34 -1.40 -10.38
N PHE A 149 -11.88 -1.82 -9.20
CA PHE A 149 -11.55 -3.22 -8.94
C PHE A 149 -12.76 -4.14 -9.02
N GLY A 150 -13.90 -3.71 -8.46
CA GLY A 150 -15.16 -4.46 -8.49
C GLY A 150 -15.66 -4.74 -9.91
N SER A 151 -15.34 -3.87 -10.89
CA SER A 151 -15.69 -4.09 -12.28
C SER A 151 -15.05 -5.34 -12.88
N LEU A 152 -13.95 -5.83 -12.32
CA LEU A 152 -13.31 -7.08 -12.73
C LEU A 152 -14.16 -8.31 -12.45
N TYR A 153 -15.19 -8.20 -11.61
CA TYR A 153 -16.19 -9.27 -11.39
C TYR A 153 -16.92 -9.69 -12.67
N PHE A 154 -17.06 -8.80 -13.62
CA PHE A 154 -17.73 -9.11 -14.90
C PHE A 154 -16.83 -9.82 -15.93
N VAL A 155 -15.55 -9.98 -15.64
CA VAL A 155 -14.60 -10.73 -16.47
C VAL A 155 -14.89 -12.24 -16.32
N LYS A 156 -14.86 -13.00 -17.41
CA LYS A 156 -15.17 -14.45 -17.41
C LYS A 156 -14.01 -15.35 -16.90
N VAL A 157 -13.10 -14.82 -16.08
CA VAL A 157 -11.94 -15.54 -15.54
C VAL A 157 -12.02 -15.49 -14.02
N ILE A 158 -12.28 -16.61 -13.38
CA ILE A 158 -12.54 -16.74 -11.95
C ILE A 158 -11.43 -16.09 -11.10
N PRO A 159 -10.10 -16.32 -11.32
CA PRO A 159 -9.06 -15.65 -10.56
C PRO A 159 -9.11 -14.12 -10.61
N ILE A 160 -9.53 -13.55 -11.75
CA ILE A 160 -9.66 -12.08 -11.90
C ILE A 160 -10.88 -11.57 -11.15
N GLN A 161 -11.99 -12.32 -11.13
CA GLN A 161 -13.19 -11.96 -10.35
C GLN A 161 -12.87 -11.88 -8.86
N VAL A 162 -12.24 -12.92 -8.33
CA VAL A 162 -11.84 -12.98 -6.92
C VAL A 162 -10.88 -11.85 -6.58
N PHE A 163 -9.87 -11.63 -7.40
CA PHE A 163 -8.92 -10.52 -7.24
C PHE A 163 -9.65 -9.17 -7.18
N GLY A 164 -10.58 -8.92 -8.10
CA GLY A 164 -11.33 -7.65 -8.16
C GLY A 164 -12.15 -7.40 -6.90
N ILE A 165 -12.84 -8.42 -6.39
CA ILE A 165 -13.64 -8.31 -5.15
C ILE A 165 -12.73 -8.05 -3.96
N VAL A 166 -11.67 -8.86 -3.79
CA VAL A 166 -10.76 -8.73 -2.64
C VAL A 166 -9.99 -7.41 -2.68
N ALA A 167 -9.55 -6.95 -3.86
CA ALA A 167 -8.90 -5.66 -4.03
C ALA A 167 -9.84 -4.49 -3.71
N GLY A 168 -11.09 -4.56 -4.16
CA GLY A 168 -12.11 -3.55 -3.87
C GLY A 168 -12.41 -3.44 -2.37
N ILE A 169 -12.65 -4.57 -1.71
CA ILE A 169 -12.85 -4.64 -0.25
C ILE A 169 -11.59 -4.16 0.48
N GLY A 170 -10.40 -4.61 0.05
CA GLY A 170 -9.13 -4.21 0.62
C GLY A 170 -8.90 -2.70 0.59
N THR A 171 -9.28 -2.05 -0.52
CA THR A 171 -9.20 -0.59 -0.66
C THR A 171 -10.09 0.13 0.37
N LEU A 172 -11.32 -0.35 0.57
CA LEU A 172 -12.23 0.22 1.57
C LEU A 172 -11.74 -0.02 3.01
N ILE A 173 -11.18 -1.19 3.29
CA ILE A 173 -10.55 -1.50 4.57
C ILE A 173 -9.37 -0.55 4.83
N ALA A 174 -8.51 -0.34 3.85
CA ALA A 174 -7.37 0.57 3.96
C ALA A 174 -7.80 2.01 4.22
N TYR A 175 -8.84 2.50 3.51
CA TYR A 175 -9.45 3.81 3.78
C TYR A 175 -9.95 3.90 5.22
N PHE A 176 -10.68 2.89 5.69
CA PHE A 176 -11.24 2.86 7.04
C PHE A 176 -10.12 2.96 8.09
N PHE A 177 -9.07 2.14 7.97
CA PHE A 177 -7.92 2.22 8.87
C PHE A 177 -7.22 3.58 8.81
N THR A 178 -7.05 4.13 7.61
CA THR A 178 -6.47 5.47 7.45
C THR A 178 -7.28 6.52 8.19
N MET A 179 -8.61 6.50 8.06
CA MET A 179 -9.49 7.48 8.68
C MET A 179 -9.59 7.36 10.20
N PHE A 180 -9.49 6.15 10.75
CA PHE A 180 -9.58 5.94 12.20
C PHE A 180 -8.23 5.98 12.91
N LEU A 181 -7.20 5.39 12.32
CA LEU A 181 -5.91 5.25 13.00
C LEU A 181 -5.07 6.53 12.95
N LEU A 182 -5.08 7.26 11.84
CA LEU A 182 -4.28 8.49 11.72
C LEU A 182 -4.64 9.56 12.76
N PRO A 183 -5.92 9.93 13.01
CA PRO A 183 -6.22 10.94 14.01
C PRO A 183 -5.80 10.53 15.41
N ILE A 184 -5.93 9.25 15.73
CA ILE A 184 -5.45 8.70 17.01
C ILE A 184 -3.93 8.88 17.13
N LEU A 185 -3.18 8.53 16.09
CA LEU A 185 -1.73 8.70 16.06
C LEU A 185 -1.31 10.17 16.11
N PHE A 186 -2.02 11.08 15.46
CA PHE A 186 -1.73 12.51 15.50
C PHE A 186 -1.91 13.11 16.91
N LEU A 187 -2.90 12.64 17.65
CA LEU A 187 -3.16 13.11 19.00
C LEU A 187 -2.23 12.49 20.04
N LEU A 188 -1.96 11.17 19.94
CA LEU A 188 -1.13 10.44 20.89
C LEU A 188 0.36 10.74 20.73
N LEU A 189 0.86 10.83 19.50
CA LEU A 189 2.29 11.03 19.28
C LEU A 189 2.72 12.48 19.49
N PRO A 190 3.95 12.72 19.98
CA PRO A 190 4.50 14.06 20.09
C PRO A 190 4.63 14.71 18.70
N THR A 191 4.41 16.00 18.63
CA THR A 191 4.61 16.77 17.38
C THR A 191 6.06 16.67 16.93
N PRO A 192 6.33 16.48 15.63
CA PRO A 192 7.71 16.41 15.14
C PRO A 192 8.44 17.73 15.36
N LYS A 193 9.61 17.67 15.96
CA LYS A 193 10.43 18.85 16.35
C LYS A 193 10.89 19.72 15.16
N TYR A 194 10.84 19.20 13.94
CA TYR A 194 11.36 19.86 12.73
C TYR A 194 10.29 20.51 11.84
N ILE A 195 9.12 20.84 12.40
CA ILE A 195 8.00 21.45 11.64
C ILE A 195 8.42 22.76 10.97
N HIS A 196 9.28 23.55 11.62
CA HIS A 196 9.69 24.89 11.15
C HIS A 196 10.83 24.89 10.12
N GLN A 197 11.55 23.78 9.93
CA GLN A 197 12.73 23.74 9.04
C GLN A 197 12.47 23.28 7.61
N GLN A 198 11.31 22.74 7.32
CA GLN A 198 10.93 22.42 5.93
C GLN A 198 10.33 23.64 5.22
N ALA A 199 11.07 24.73 5.22
CA ALA A 199 10.87 25.74 4.19
C ALA A 199 11.11 25.10 2.84
N GLU A 200 10.06 25.08 2.02
CA GLU A 200 9.98 24.77 0.59
C GLU A 200 11.33 24.43 -0.07
N ALA A 201 11.45 23.26 -0.67
CA ALA A 201 12.63 22.93 -1.47
C ALA A 201 12.77 23.99 -2.58
N PRO A 202 13.80 24.87 -2.53
CA PRO A 202 13.89 26.03 -3.41
C PRO A 202 14.00 25.65 -4.89
N TYR A 203 14.44 24.42 -5.17
CA TYR A 203 14.57 23.89 -6.53
C TYR A 203 13.23 23.58 -7.20
N TRP A 204 12.28 23.04 -6.45
CA TRP A 204 10.95 22.67 -6.97
C TRP A 204 10.11 23.90 -7.29
N ARG A 205 10.21 24.93 -6.47
CA ARG A 205 9.55 26.21 -6.69
C ARG A 205 10.13 26.95 -7.90
N LYS A 206 11.46 26.93 -8.08
CA LYS A 206 12.10 27.48 -9.28
C LYS A 206 11.70 26.75 -10.55
N PHE A 207 11.64 25.41 -10.50
CA PHE A 207 11.21 24.60 -11.63
C PHE A 207 9.73 24.86 -12.00
N LEU A 208 8.85 24.89 -11.00
CA LEU A 208 7.43 25.21 -11.21
C LEU A 208 7.24 26.65 -11.73
N SER A 209 7.94 27.63 -11.18
CA SER A 209 7.87 29.02 -11.67
C SER A 209 8.38 29.17 -13.11
N PHE A 210 9.42 28.43 -13.46
CA PHE A 210 9.92 28.38 -14.83
C PHE A 210 8.90 27.77 -15.78
N LEU A 211 8.29 26.62 -15.40
CA LEU A 211 7.21 25.99 -16.19
C LEU A 211 6.00 26.92 -16.35
N PHE A 212 5.61 27.59 -15.25
CA PHE A 212 4.47 28.50 -15.27
C PHE A 212 4.72 29.73 -16.18
N GLN A 213 5.91 30.32 -16.10
CA GLN A 213 6.34 31.41 -16.99
C GLN A 213 6.42 30.97 -18.45
N PHE A 214 6.91 29.74 -18.70
CA PHE A 214 6.98 29.19 -20.04
C PHE A 214 5.59 28.97 -20.65
N LEU A 215 4.64 28.47 -19.86
CA LEU A 215 3.25 28.25 -20.29
C LEU A 215 2.50 29.56 -20.55
N ILE A 216 2.69 30.58 -19.71
CA ILE A 216 2.04 31.90 -19.86
C ILE A 216 2.62 32.61 -21.11
N ARG A 217 3.94 32.55 -21.32
CA ARG A 217 4.60 33.22 -22.44
C ARG A 217 4.19 32.67 -23.82
N ARG A 218 3.62 31.48 -23.88
CA ARG A 218 3.13 30.85 -25.11
C ARG A 218 1.66 31.16 -25.44
N ARG A 219 0.98 31.92 -24.57
CA ARG A 219 -0.44 32.22 -24.69
C ARG A 219 -0.70 33.68 -25.19
N THR A 220 0.35 34.42 -25.39
CA THR A 220 0.37 35.72 -26.06
C THR A 220 1.11 35.57 -27.40
#